data_34421fe38fa055d72c03839ec84265eb
#
_entry.id   34421fe38fa055d72c03839ec84265eb
#
_cell.length_a   1.000
_cell.length_b   1.000
_cell.length_c   1.000
_cell.angle_alpha   90.00
_cell.angle_beta   90.00
_cell.angle_gamma   90.00
#
_symmetry.space_group_name_H-M   'P 1'
#
loop_
_entity.id
_entity.type
_entity.pdbx_description
1 polymer ?
#
loop_
_entity_poly.entity_id
_entity_poly.type
_entity_poly.pdbx_seq_one_letter_code
_entity_poly.pdbx_strand_id
1 'polypeptide(L)'
;VRYVQSNGYSIGSHSMNHFSMPNLSITELEDQILQSTLAIEDITKEKLVLFRPPYGALNEQTKDALYNHDYKITLWNKDPEDWKSRDAGKIFDYVRNNKTSGSIILLHESQAVIDALPKIIQYLQEQDLKIVNLQ
;
A
#
# COMPACT_ATOMS: atom_id res chain seq x y z
N VAL A 1 4.81 -12.47 4.04
CA VAL A 1 4.00 -12.70 2.84
C VAL A 1 3.03 -13.86 3.07
N ARG A 2 3.51 -15.12 3.26
CA ARG A 2 2.64 -16.33 3.41
C ARG A 2 1.58 -16.19 4.50
N TYR A 3 1.93 -15.65 5.67
CA TYR A 3 0.97 -15.43 6.75
C TYR A 3 -0.16 -14.46 6.35
N VAL A 4 0.17 -13.38 5.64
CA VAL A 4 -0.81 -12.40 5.14
C VAL A 4 -1.73 -13.07 4.12
N GLN A 5 -1.17 -13.83 3.16
CA GLN A 5 -1.92 -14.57 2.17
C GLN A 5 -2.86 -15.61 2.80
N SER A 6 -2.36 -16.43 3.73
CA SER A 6 -3.16 -17.49 4.37
C SER A 6 -4.32 -16.96 5.21
N ASN A 7 -4.27 -15.69 5.60
CA ASN A 7 -5.37 -15.00 6.29
C ASN A 7 -6.30 -14.23 5.33
N GLY A 8 -6.14 -14.40 4.02
CA GLY A 8 -7.03 -13.83 3.01
C GLY A 8 -6.85 -12.34 2.74
N TYR A 9 -5.71 -11.74 3.13
CA TYR A 9 -5.43 -10.34 2.85
C TYR A 9 -4.82 -10.16 1.45
N SER A 10 -5.18 -9.06 0.79
CA SER A 10 -4.61 -8.70 -0.52
C SER A 10 -3.12 -8.37 -0.40
N ILE A 11 -2.36 -8.83 -1.37
CA ILE A 11 -0.93 -8.55 -1.50
C ILE A 11 -0.72 -7.83 -2.82
N GLY A 12 0.12 -6.81 -2.82
CA GLY A 12 0.55 -6.08 -4.00
C GLY A 12 2.07 -5.88 -4.01
N SER A 13 2.59 -5.41 -5.13
CA SER A 13 3.99 -5.01 -5.27
C SER A 13 4.20 -3.52 -4.98
N HIS A 14 5.43 -3.15 -4.59
CA HIS A 14 5.79 -1.77 -4.24
C HIS A 14 7.20 -1.39 -4.75
N SER A 15 7.62 -1.92 -5.89
CA SER A 15 8.98 -1.88 -6.45
C SER A 15 10.00 -2.67 -5.63
N MET A 16 11.19 -2.86 -6.20
CA MET A 16 12.27 -3.61 -5.52
C MET A 16 13.05 -2.75 -4.54
N ASN A 17 13.43 -1.53 -4.93
CA ASN A 17 14.35 -0.67 -4.17
C ASN A 17 13.74 0.65 -3.72
N HIS A 18 12.41 0.82 -3.86
CA HIS A 18 11.68 2.02 -3.43
C HIS A 18 12.20 3.32 -4.09
N PHE A 19 12.66 3.26 -5.35
CA PHE A 19 13.05 4.45 -6.10
C PHE A 19 11.83 5.23 -6.60
N SER A 20 12.00 6.55 -6.80
CA SER A 20 10.99 7.37 -7.48
C SER A 20 10.91 6.96 -8.94
N MET A 21 9.89 6.19 -9.31
CA MET A 21 9.73 5.54 -10.61
C MET A 21 9.75 6.51 -11.80
N PRO A 22 9.19 7.73 -11.73
CA PRO A 22 9.28 8.71 -12.82
C PRO A 22 10.69 9.15 -13.21
N ASN A 23 11.67 8.93 -12.33
CA ASN A 23 13.07 9.32 -12.55
C ASN A 23 13.91 8.21 -13.17
N LEU A 24 13.35 7.03 -13.39
CA LEU A 24 14.03 5.87 -13.92
C LEU A 24 13.95 5.83 -15.46
N SER A 25 14.98 5.28 -16.09
CA SER A 25 14.88 4.84 -17.48
C SER A 25 13.87 3.70 -17.63
N ILE A 26 13.43 3.45 -18.87
CA ILE A 26 12.47 2.35 -19.15
C ILE A 26 13.01 1.01 -18.63
N THR A 27 14.29 0.72 -18.88
CA THR A 27 14.91 -0.55 -18.44
C THR A 27 14.95 -0.67 -16.92
N GLU A 28 15.33 0.39 -16.22
CA GLU A 28 15.35 0.39 -14.75
C GLU A 28 13.94 0.26 -14.17
N LEU A 29 12.94 0.92 -14.79
CA LEU A 29 11.55 0.85 -14.40
C LEU A 29 11.01 -0.58 -14.50
N GLU A 30 11.25 -1.23 -15.64
CA GLU A 30 10.89 -2.64 -15.86
C GLU A 30 11.56 -3.56 -14.84
N ASP A 31 12.84 -3.38 -14.57
CA ASP A 31 13.58 -4.13 -13.55
C ASP A 31 12.94 -3.98 -12.16
N GLN A 32 12.60 -2.77 -11.74
CA GLN A 32 11.98 -2.51 -10.44
C GLN A 32 10.61 -3.18 -10.30
N ILE A 33 9.84 -3.23 -11.37
CA ILE A 33 8.54 -3.90 -11.42
C ILE A 33 8.73 -5.42 -11.38
N LEU A 34 9.51 -5.97 -12.29
CA LEU A 34 9.66 -7.41 -12.46
C LEU A 34 10.31 -8.11 -11.28
N GLN A 35 11.41 -7.56 -10.76
CA GLN A 35 12.13 -8.19 -9.64
C GLN A 35 11.26 -8.29 -8.38
N SER A 36 10.54 -7.22 -8.04
CA SER A 36 9.64 -7.23 -6.89
C SER A 36 8.44 -8.18 -7.09
N THR A 37 7.90 -8.21 -8.30
CA THR A 37 6.80 -9.09 -8.67
C THR A 37 7.19 -10.56 -8.54
N LEU A 38 8.26 -10.96 -9.22
CA LEU A 38 8.75 -12.33 -9.22
C LEU A 38 9.08 -12.84 -7.82
N ALA A 39 9.70 -11.98 -6.98
CA ALA A 39 10.03 -12.34 -5.60
C ALA A 39 8.77 -12.63 -4.75
N ILE A 40 7.68 -11.91 -4.95
CA ILE A 40 6.43 -12.14 -4.21
C ILE A 40 5.66 -13.31 -4.81
N GLU A 41 5.53 -13.40 -6.12
CA GLU A 41 4.83 -14.49 -6.81
C GLU A 41 5.50 -15.85 -6.59
N ASP A 42 6.83 -15.89 -6.44
CA ASP A 42 7.52 -17.14 -6.06
C ASP A 42 7.11 -17.62 -4.66
N ILE A 43 6.77 -16.72 -3.76
CA ILE A 43 6.32 -17.06 -2.40
C ILE A 43 4.83 -17.41 -2.38
N THR A 44 4.00 -16.62 -3.05
CA THR A 44 2.53 -16.73 -3.02
C THR A 44 1.99 -17.79 -3.98
N LYS A 45 2.73 -18.06 -5.05
CA LYS A 45 2.32 -18.88 -6.21
C LYS A 45 1.07 -18.33 -6.92
N GLU A 46 0.81 -17.05 -6.77
CA GLU A 46 -0.32 -16.34 -7.36
C GLU A 46 0.17 -15.11 -8.11
N LYS A 47 -0.49 -14.79 -9.25
CA LYS A 47 -0.20 -13.57 -10.02
C LYS A 47 -0.60 -12.33 -9.22
N LEU A 48 0.31 -11.38 -9.11
CA LEU A 48 0.02 -10.09 -8.52
C LEU A 48 -0.74 -9.18 -9.50
N VAL A 49 -1.74 -8.51 -8.99
CA VAL A 49 -2.56 -7.57 -9.78
C VAL A 49 -2.56 -6.14 -9.21
N LEU A 50 -2.00 -5.94 -8.02
CA LEU A 50 -1.95 -4.65 -7.35
C LEU A 50 -0.51 -4.14 -7.30
N PHE A 51 -0.31 -2.89 -7.66
CA PHE A 51 0.98 -2.22 -7.55
C PHE A 51 0.79 -0.83 -6.95
N ARG A 52 1.57 -0.52 -5.94
CA ARG A 52 1.65 0.82 -5.37
C ARG A 52 3.00 1.43 -5.73
N PRO A 53 3.05 2.49 -6.55
CA PRO A 53 4.32 3.15 -6.84
C PRO A 53 4.86 3.85 -5.58
N PRO A 54 6.19 3.78 -5.34
CA PRO A 54 6.84 4.53 -4.28
C PRO A 54 6.47 6.01 -4.31
N TYR A 55 6.24 6.60 -3.15
CA TYR A 55 5.82 8.00 -2.98
C TYR A 55 4.48 8.36 -3.66
N GLY A 56 3.76 7.40 -4.23
CA GLY A 56 2.62 7.65 -5.11
C GLY A 56 3.00 8.36 -6.41
N ALA A 57 4.30 8.39 -6.74
CA ALA A 57 4.84 9.14 -7.86
C ALA A 57 4.59 8.41 -9.19
N LEU A 58 3.95 9.10 -10.13
CA LEU A 58 3.56 8.60 -11.43
C LEU A 58 3.85 9.64 -12.54
N ASN A 59 4.27 9.16 -13.69
CA ASN A 59 4.21 9.84 -14.97
C ASN A 59 3.59 8.88 -16.01
N GLU A 60 3.40 9.31 -17.23
CA GLU A 60 2.80 8.47 -18.27
C GLU A 60 3.61 7.20 -18.53
N GLN A 61 4.94 7.31 -18.60
CA GLN A 61 5.83 6.14 -18.77
C GLN A 61 5.65 5.10 -17.65
N THR A 62 5.55 5.55 -16.40
CA THR A 62 5.32 4.65 -15.26
C THR A 62 3.96 3.98 -15.33
N LYS A 63 2.92 4.71 -15.73
CA LYS A 63 1.57 4.16 -15.89
C LYS A 63 1.53 3.11 -17.00
N ASP A 64 2.11 3.44 -18.16
CA ASP A 64 2.16 2.53 -19.30
C ASP A 64 2.88 1.23 -18.96
N ALA A 65 4.04 1.33 -18.28
CA ALA A 65 4.77 0.15 -17.83
C ALA A 65 3.92 -0.73 -16.90
N LEU A 66 3.25 -0.14 -15.90
CA LEU A 66 2.40 -0.89 -14.97
C LEU A 66 1.18 -1.51 -15.68
N TYR A 67 0.54 -0.80 -16.60
CA TYR A 67 -0.60 -1.33 -17.36
C TYR A 67 -0.19 -2.45 -18.31
N ASN A 68 0.99 -2.36 -18.94
CA ASN A 68 1.52 -3.44 -19.79
C ASN A 68 1.80 -4.74 -19.02
N HIS A 69 1.97 -4.66 -17.70
CA HIS A 69 2.08 -5.81 -16.81
C HIS A 69 0.74 -6.19 -16.14
N ASP A 70 -0.38 -5.68 -16.61
CA ASP A 70 -1.74 -5.92 -16.08
C ASP A 70 -1.93 -5.44 -14.64
N TYR A 71 -1.16 -4.48 -14.14
CA TYR A 71 -1.33 -3.96 -12.80
C TYR A 71 -2.47 -2.95 -12.67
N LYS A 72 -3.20 -3.06 -11.57
CA LYS A 72 -4.06 -2.00 -11.05
C LYS A 72 -3.22 -1.11 -10.13
N ILE A 73 -3.09 0.16 -10.50
CA ILE A 73 -2.34 1.14 -9.70
C ILE A 73 -3.13 1.47 -8.45
N THR A 74 -2.52 1.23 -7.29
CA THR A 74 -3.15 1.44 -5.98
C THR A 74 -2.49 2.61 -5.26
N LEU A 75 -3.21 3.71 -5.16
CA LEU A 75 -2.81 4.87 -4.36
C LEU A 75 -3.57 4.91 -3.04
N TRP A 76 -3.54 6.05 -2.37
CA TRP A 76 -4.29 6.33 -1.14
C TRP A 76 -4.90 7.72 -1.20
N ASN A 77 -5.88 7.97 -0.35
CA ASN A 77 -6.51 9.29 -0.21
C ASN A 77 -6.55 9.77 1.25
N LYS A 78 -5.98 8.99 2.16
CA LYS A 78 -5.79 9.35 3.56
C LYS A 78 -4.38 8.97 3.99
N ASP A 79 -3.63 9.96 4.47
CA ASP A 79 -2.24 9.81 4.90
C ASP A 79 -2.07 10.49 6.28
N PRO A 80 -2.01 9.73 7.38
CA PRO A 80 -1.74 10.27 8.70
C PRO A 80 -0.28 10.67 8.92
N GLU A 81 0.58 10.57 7.91
CA GLU A 81 2.02 10.83 7.99
C GLU A 81 2.69 10.09 9.17
N ASP A 82 2.33 8.82 9.36
CA ASP A 82 2.80 7.98 10.47
C ASP A 82 4.32 7.85 10.48
N TRP A 83 4.94 7.79 9.30
CA TRP A 83 6.39 7.76 9.09
C TRP A 83 7.11 8.99 9.67
N LYS A 84 6.42 10.13 9.75
CA LYS A 84 6.94 11.40 10.24
C LYS A 84 6.61 11.63 11.72
N SER A 85 5.35 11.43 12.09
CA SER A 85 4.87 11.70 13.46
C SER A 85 5.40 10.67 14.46
N ARG A 86 5.45 9.40 14.07
CA ARG A 86 5.82 8.24 14.91
C ARG A 86 5.09 8.22 16.27
N ASP A 87 3.86 8.71 16.29
CA ASP A 87 3.04 8.91 17.48
C ASP A 87 1.67 8.24 17.27
N ALA A 88 1.40 7.20 18.06
CA ALA A 88 0.17 6.42 17.97
C ALA A 88 -1.10 7.26 18.20
N GLY A 89 -1.03 8.26 19.09
CA GLY A 89 -2.14 9.16 19.37
C GLY A 89 -2.47 10.03 18.17
N LYS A 90 -1.45 10.62 17.53
CA LYS A 90 -1.63 11.46 16.33
C LYS A 90 -2.17 10.66 15.16
N ILE A 91 -1.69 9.43 14.96
CA ILE A 91 -2.18 8.52 13.91
C ILE A 91 -3.66 8.22 14.13
N PHE A 92 -4.05 7.86 15.35
CA PHE A 92 -5.44 7.62 15.69
C PHE A 92 -6.32 8.89 15.55
N ASP A 93 -5.85 10.04 16.04
CA ASP A 93 -6.57 11.31 15.95
C ASP A 93 -6.81 11.74 14.50
N TYR A 94 -5.83 11.47 13.61
CA TYR A 94 -6.03 11.71 12.18
C TYR A 94 -7.20 10.89 11.63
N VAL A 95 -7.25 9.60 11.91
CA VAL A 95 -8.34 8.71 11.43
C VAL A 95 -9.68 9.13 12.00
N ARG A 96 -9.73 9.44 13.30
CA ARG A 96 -10.96 9.86 14.00
C ARG A 96 -11.52 11.19 13.47
N ASN A 97 -10.66 12.14 13.14
CA ASN A 97 -11.05 13.50 12.77
C ASN A 97 -11.26 13.69 11.26
N ASN A 98 -11.05 12.65 10.46
CA ASN A 98 -11.24 12.69 9.01
C ASN A 98 -12.32 11.70 8.58
N LYS A 99 -13.09 12.07 7.54
CA LYS A 99 -14.03 11.14 6.93
C LYS A 99 -13.27 10.00 6.27
N THR A 100 -13.47 8.76 6.74
CA THR A 100 -12.72 7.56 6.31
C THR A 100 -13.54 6.56 5.49
N SER A 101 -14.87 6.73 5.40
CA SER A 101 -15.71 5.89 4.55
C SER A 101 -15.28 5.95 3.08
N GLY A 102 -15.09 4.78 2.46
CA GLY A 102 -14.64 4.67 1.07
C GLY A 102 -13.19 5.10 0.85
N SER A 103 -12.37 5.11 1.91
CA SER A 103 -10.98 5.57 1.84
C SER A 103 -9.99 4.41 1.82
N ILE A 104 -8.84 4.68 1.21
CA ILE A 104 -7.62 3.89 1.37
C ILE A 104 -6.69 4.70 2.28
N ILE A 105 -6.42 4.19 3.47
CA ILE A 105 -5.56 4.83 4.47
C ILE A 105 -4.16 4.24 4.32
N LEU A 106 -3.15 5.09 4.09
CA LEU A 106 -1.75 4.68 4.04
C LEU A 106 -1.20 4.58 5.46
N LEU A 107 -0.57 3.45 5.76
CA LEU A 107 0.18 3.23 7.00
C LEU A 107 1.44 2.41 6.66
N HIS A 108 2.49 2.59 7.48
CA HIS A 108 3.75 1.87 7.34
C HIS A 108 3.96 0.94 8.54
N GLU A 109 4.82 -0.06 8.38
CA GLU A 109 5.18 -0.97 9.46
C GLU A 109 6.04 -0.24 10.50
N SER A 110 5.44 0.14 11.64
CA SER A 110 6.12 0.80 12.73
C SER A 110 5.44 0.49 14.07
N GLN A 111 6.17 0.63 15.17
CA GLN A 111 5.61 0.42 16.51
C GLN A 111 4.42 1.37 16.77
N ALA A 112 4.54 2.62 16.37
CA ALA A 112 3.46 3.61 16.55
C ALA A 112 2.16 3.21 15.82
N VAL A 113 2.27 2.62 14.63
CA VAL A 113 1.11 2.09 13.90
C VAL A 113 0.55 0.85 14.60
N ILE A 114 1.41 -0.08 15.04
CA ILE A 114 0.98 -1.27 15.79
C ILE A 114 0.19 -0.84 17.04
N ASP A 115 0.66 0.15 17.77
CA ASP A 115 0.01 0.68 18.98
C ASP A 115 -1.31 1.42 18.68
N ALA A 116 -1.43 2.05 17.50
CA ALA A 116 -2.62 2.78 17.08
C ALA A 116 -3.72 1.86 16.51
N LEU A 117 -3.33 0.78 15.81
CA LEU A 117 -4.24 -0.06 15.04
C LEU A 117 -5.45 -0.60 15.83
N PRO A 118 -5.31 -1.12 17.06
CA PRO A 118 -6.49 -1.61 17.81
C PRO A 118 -7.56 -0.54 18.01
N LYS A 119 -7.14 0.69 18.34
CA LYS A 119 -8.07 1.83 18.53
C LYS A 119 -8.68 2.29 17.20
N ILE A 120 -7.91 2.26 16.11
CA ILE A 120 -8.40 2.59 14.78
C ILE A 120 -9.47 1.58 14.36
N ILE A 121 -9.19 0.29 14.49
CA ILE A 121 -10.12 -0.79 14.12
C ILE A 121 -11.42 -0.68 14.93
N GLN A 122 -11.31 -0.53 16.26
CA GLN A 122 -12.47 -0.36 17.13
C GLN A 122 -13.31 0.86 16.72
N TYR A 123 -12.69 2.02 16.51
CA TYR A 123 -13.36 3.24 16.09
C TYR A 123 -14.10 3.05 14.75
N LEU A 124 -13.46 2.43 13.75
CA LEU A 124 -14.09 2.20 12.46
C LEU A 124 -15.32 1.27 12.58
N GLN A 125 -15.23 0.25 13.43
CA GLN A 125 -16.35 -0.65 13.72
C GLN A 125 -17.50 0.09 14.42
N GLU A 126 -17.22 0.96 15.38
CA GLU A 126 -18.21 1.81 16.06
C GLU A 126 -18.91 2.81 15.11
N GLN A 127 -18.27 3.12 13.96
CA GLN A 127 -18.84 3.93 12.88
C GLN A 127 -19.55 3.10 11.79
N ASP A 128 -19.82 1.80 12.03
CA ASP A 128 -20.37 0.87 11.03
C ASP A 128 -19.55 0.74 9.75
N LEU A 129 -18.24 0.99 9.81
CA LEU A 129 -17.33 0.85 8.70
C LEU A 129 -16.66 -0.52 8.71
N LYS A 130 -16.60 -1.14 7.54
CA LYS A 130 -15.88 -2.40 7.32
C LYS A 130 -14.54 -2.14 6.64
N ILE A 131 -13.49 -2.78 7.17
CA ILE A 131 -12.21 -2.87 6.49
C ILE A 131 -12.30 -4.01 5.48
N VAL A 132 -12.01 -3.72 4.23
CA VAL A 132 -12.11 -4.68 3.12
C VAL A 132 -10.81 -4.77 2.34
N ASN A 133 -10.60 -5.89 1.67
CA ASN A 133 -9.49 -6.07 0.75
C ASN A 133 -9.65 -5.20 -0.50
N LEU A 134 -8.53 -4.77 -1.07
CA LEU A 134 -8.48 -4.20 -2.41
C LEU A 134 -8.56 -5.32 -3.44
N GLN A 135 -9.34 -5.09 -4.49
CA GLN A 135 -9.56 -6.05 -5.58
C GLN A 135 -9.24 -5.43 -6.95
#